data_3027500907a1dce29ddb2e8638716857
#
_entry.id   3027500907a1dce29ddb2e8638716857
#
_cell.length_a   1.000
_cell.length_b   1.000
_cell.length_c   1.000
_cell.angle_alpha   90.00
_cell.angle_beta   90.00
_cell.angle_gamma   90.00
#
_symmetry.space_group_name_H-M   'P 1'
#
loop_
_entity.id
_entity.type
_entity.pdbx_description
1 polymer ?
#
loop_
_entity_poly.entity_id
_entity_poly.type
_entity_poly.pdbx_seq_one_letter_code
_entity_poly.pdbx_strand_id
1 'polypeptide(L)'
;MEFYRSNGERIHYEIIGRGFPVVFLHGNNLESGYFKKQRVLSRYYKLIFVDSLGHGKSGNILGKISFSYLADSLDELLSYLNIEKCLLVGHSDGANLAIKYAALYQNRIAGILANSGNITFKGLKFLPGYACYLEEVLYKTLGIIFPFFKRRSKVSPLLREDLNIPKETFSKSNYPVIVLVGDHDMIKRDHSIAIAELFPHGKFIERKNQGHNIPKKDSNYFNKTISKMVSYIQSCTG
;
A
#
# COMPACT_ATOMS: atom_id res chain seq x y z
N MET A 1 -5.34 17.30 -5.97
CA MET A 1 -6.09 17.82 -4.81
C MET A 1 -5.21 17.77 -3.57
N GLU A 2 -5.54 18.55 -2.55
CA GLU A 2 -4.76 18.60 -1.31
C GLU A 2 -5.70 18.51 -0.12
N PHE A 3 -5.28 17.76 0.90
CA PHE A 3 -5.91 17.66 2.21
C PHE A 3 -4.89 18.04 3.27
N TYR A 4 -5.29 18.81 4.25
CA TYR A 4 -4.45 19.22 5.38
C TYR A 4 -4.94 18.50 6.64
N ARG A 5 -4.04 17.74 7.25
CA ARG A 5 -4.27 17.11 8.55
C ARG A 5 -4.39 18.16 9.65
N SER A 6 -4.93 17.75 10.79
CA SER A 6 -5.05 18.62 11.98
C SER A 6 -3.73 19.22 12.46
N ASN A 7 -2.61 18.52 12.23
CA ASN A 7 -1.25 18.97 12.56
C ASN A 7 -0.60 19.83 11.47
N GLY A 8 -1.32 20.15 10.38
CA GLY A 8 -0.82 20.96 9.27
C GLY A 8 -0.06 20.19 8.18
N GLU A 9 0.11 18.87 8.30
CA GLU A 9 0.71 18.07 7.24
C GLU A 9 -0.22 17.99 6.03
N ARG A 10 0.35 18.12 4.84
CA ARG A 10 -0.39 18.13 3.58
C ARG A 10 -0.30 16.79 2.87
N ILE A 11 -1.45 16.20 2.53
CA ILE A 11 -1.57 15.01 1.70
C ILE A 11 -2.08 15.40 0.32
N HIS A 12 -1.33 15.05 -0.71
CA HIS A 12 -1.76 15.15 -2.10
C HIS A 12 -2.49 13.88 -2.50
N TYR A 13 -3.62 14.04 -3.20
CA TYR A 13 -4.38 12.93 -3.74
C TYR A 13 -5.08 13.33 -5.04
N GLU A 14 -5.45 12.33 -5.84
CA GLU A 14 -6.25 12.50 -7.05
C GLU A 14 -7.49 11.63 -6.97
N ILE A 15 -8.63 12.15 -7.42
CA ILE A 15 -9.88 11.38 -7.56
C ILE A 15 -10.32 11.44 -9.00
N ILE A 16 -10.60 10.27 -9.59
CA ILE A 16 -11.19 10.14 -10.92
C ILE A 16 -12.25 9.05 -10.93
N GLY A 17 -13.28 9.22 -11.77
CA GLY A 17 -14.39 8.29 -11.86
C GLY A 17 -15.43 8.46 -10.76
N ARG A 18 -16.38 7.51 -10.70
CA ARG A 18 -17.52 7.48 -9.76
C ARG A 18 -17.81 6.05 -9.36
N GLY A 19 -18.69 5.84 -8.36
CA GLY A 19 -19.13 4.52 -7.89
C GLY A 19 -18.27 3.99 -6.75
N PHE A 20 -18.04 2.67 -6.72
CA PHE A 20 -17.35 2.01 -5.61
C PHE A 20 -15.91 2.53 -5.43
N PRO A 21 -15.51 2.91 -4.19
CA PRO A 21 -14.20 3.51 -3.95
C PRO A 21 -13.07 2.47 -3.94
N VAL A 22 -12.04 2.74 -4.74
CA VAL A 22 -10.79 1.98 -4.81
C VAL A 22 -9.65 2.93 -4.52
N VAL A 23 -8.90 2.67 -3.45
CA VAL A 23 -7.80 3.51 -2.96
C VAL A 23 -6.46 2.87 -3.33
N PHE A 24 -5.62 3.62 -4.02
CA PHE A 24 -4.30 3.17 -4.49
C PHE A 24 -3.19 3.74 -3.63
N LEU A 25 -2.35 2.85 -3.09
CA LEU A 25 -1.23 3.13 -2.20
C LEU A 25 0.07 2.66 -2.84
N HIS A 26 0.94 3.60 -3.17
CA HIS A 26 2.21 3.33 -3.86
C HIS A 26 3.31 2.83 -2.90
N GLY A 27 4.39 2.27 -3.46
CA GLY A 27 5.57 1.81 -2.72
C GLY A 27 6.53 2.93 -2.31
N ASN A 28 7.57 2.57 -1.57
CA ASN A 28 8.63 3.50 -1.14
C ASN A 28 9.28 4.19 -2.35
N ASN A 29 9.65 5.46 -2.18
CA ASN A 29 10.23 6.30 -3.23
C ASN A 29 9.41 6.42 -4.52
N LEU A 30 8.13 6.03 -4.50
CA LEU A 30 7.18 6.19 -5.60
C LEU A 30 6.17 7.32 -5.29
N GLU A 31 5.18 7.46 -6.15
CA GLU A 31 4.08 8.41 -6.06
C GLU A 31 2.82 7.84 -6.74
N SER A 32 1.69 8.51 -6.63
CA SER A 32 0.40 8.13 -7.23
C SER A 32 0.47 7.84 -8.73
N GLY A 33 1.37 8.52 -9.46
CA GLY A 33 1.65 8.28 -10.88
C GLY A 33 2.15 6.87 -11.21
N TYR A 34 2.59 6.09 -10.20
CA TYR A 34 2.93 4.69 -10.36
C TYR A 34 1.78 3.87 -10.97
N PHE A 35 0.55 4.19 -10.60
CA PHE A 35 -0.67 3.50 -11.03
C PHE A 35 -1.30 4.07 -12.30
N LYS A 36 -0.53 4.72 -13.17
CA LYS A 36 -1.02 5.33 -14.42
C LYS A 36 -1.86 4.37 -15.27
N LYS A 37 -1.47 3.08 -15.34
CA LYS A 37 -2.18 2.06 -16.14
C LYS A 37 -3.50 1.59 -15.52
N GLN A 38 -3.74 1.86 -14.24
CA GLN A 38 -4.97 1.54 -13.52
C GLN A 38 -6.05 2.61 -13.72
N ARG A 39 -5.69 3.79 -14.21
CA ARG A 39 -6.63 4.92 -14.44
C ARG A 39 -7.79 4.57 -15.39
N VAL A 40 -7.60 3.59 -16.27
CA VAL A 40 -8.65 3.08 -17.16
C VAL A 40 -9.88 2.56 -16.39
N LEU A 41 -9.71 2.12 -15.14
CA LEU A 41 -10.79 1.62 -14.28
C LEU A 41 -11.73 2.75 -13.80
N SER A 42 -11.38 4.02 -13.99
CA SER A 42 -12.24 5.17 -13.66
C SER A 42 -13.57 5.20 -14.43
N ARG A 43 -13.68 4.42 -15.50
CA ARG A 43 -14.94 4.22 -16.23
C ARG A 43 -16.00 3.50 -15.39
N TYR A 44 -15.58 2.75 -14.37
CA TYR A 44 -16.44 1.86 -13.58
C TYR A 44 -16.42 2.18 -12.08
N TYR A 45 -15.31 2.76 -11.57
CA TYR A 45 -15.09 2.93 -10.13
C TYR A 45 -14.60 4.34 -9.79
N LYS A 46 -14.82 4.75 -8.55
CA LYS A 46 -14.21 5.95 -7.96
C LYS A 46 -12.79 5.59 -7.53
N LEU A 47 -11.80 6.03 -8.27
CA LEU A 47 -10.39 5.77 -7.99
C LEU A 47 -9.78 6.92 -7.20
N ILE A 48 -9.12 6.61 -6.10
CA ILE A 48 -8.45 7.55 -5.21
C ILE A 48 -6.97 7.17 -5.18
N PHE A 49 -6.12 8.02 -5.75
CA PHE A 49 -4.67 7.83 -5.78
C PHE A 49 -4.05 8.74 -4.74
N VAL A 50 -3.36 8.17 -3.76
CA VAL A 50 -2.79 8.91 -2.62
C VAL A 50 -1.28 8.95 -2.74
N ASP A 51 -0.70 10.14 -2.62
CA ASP A 51 0.72 10.29 -2.34
C ASP A 51 0.90 10.21 -0.81
N SER A 52 1.52 9.16 -0.32
CA SER A 52 1.80 9.00 1.11
C SER A 52 2.65 10.16 1.63
N LEU A 53 2.50 10.53 2.91
CA LEU A 53 3.33 11.57 3.52
C LEU A 53 4.82 11.31 3.28
N GLY A 54 5.56 12.36 2.98
CA GLY A 54 6.97 12.24 2.61
C GLY A 54 7.21 11.78 1.18
N HIS A 55 6.19 11.52 0.37
CA HIS A 55 6.33 11.04 -1.02
C HIS A 55 5.55 11.94 -2.02
N GLY A 56 5.87 11.80 -3.30
CA GLY A 56 5.20 12.48 -4.39
C GLY A 56 5.04 14.00 -4.14
N LYS A 57 3.82 14.48 -4.28
CA LYS A 57 3.46 15.89 -4.03
C LYS A 57 2.97 16.15 -2.60
N SER A 58 2.89 15.13 -1.73
CA SER A 58 2.56 15.31 -0.32
C SER A 58 3.64 16.07 0.43
N GLY A 59 3.27 16.69 1.55
CA GLY A 59 4.17 17.47 2.38
C GLY A 59 5.23 16.63 3.10
N ASN A 60 6.09 17.34 3.82
CA ASN A 60 7.07 16.71 4.69
C ASN A 60 6.40 16.16 5.95
N ILE A 61 6.98 15.10 6.49
CA ILE A 61 6.59 14.50 7.75
C ILE A 61 7.07 15.38 8.90
N LEU A 62 6.18 15.72 9.82
CA LEU A 62 6.48 16.49 11.02
C LEU A 62 6.85 15.58 12.20
N GLY A 63 6.25 14.39 12.27
CA GLY A 63 6.49 13.39 13.31
C GLY A 63 7.53 12.33 12.94
N LYS A 64 7.61 11.28 13.77
CA LYS A 64 8.38 10.06 13.47
C LYS A 64 7.58 9.21 12.48
N ILE A 65 8.17 8.89 11.33
CA ILE A 65 7.53 8.02 10.35
C ILE A 65 7.34 6.60 10.87
N SER A 66 6.19 6.02 10.60
CA SER A 66 5.89 4.60 10.74
C SER A 66 4.69 4.24 9.87
N PHE A 67 4.46 2.95 9.62
CA PHE A 67 3.23 2.53 8.93
C PHE A 67 1.96 2.84 9.75
N SER A 68 2.03 2.86 11.07
CA SER A 68 0.91 3.34 11.91
C SER A 68 0.62 4.82 11.64
N TYR A 69 1.66 5.67 11.63
CA TYR A 69 1.49 7.10 11.35
C TYR A 69 0.92 7.37 9.94
N LEU A 70 1.35 6.59 8.95
CA LEU A 70 0.79 6.66 7.59
C LEU A 70 -0.66 6.16 7.55
N ALA A 71 -1.00 5.13 8.32
CA ALA A 71 -2.36 4.62 8.41
C ALA A 71 -3.31 5.65 9.03
N ASP A 72 -2.90 6.32 10.12
CA ASP A 72 -3.66 7.41 10.74
C ASP A 72 -3.87 8.56 9.74
N SER A 73 -2.84 8.92 8.98
CA SER A 73 -2.93 9.96 7.96
C SER A 73 -3.89 9.60 6.81
N LEU A 74 -3.94 8.31 6.44
CA LEU A 74 -4.88 7.81 5.45
C LEU A 74 -6.31 7.83 6.00
N ASP A 75 -6.51 7.50 7.29
CA ASP A 75 -7.83 7.51 7.91
C ASP A 75 -8.42 8.92 7.99
N GLU A 76 -7.60 9.91 8.34
CA GLU A 76 -8.02 11.33 8.31
C GLU A 76 -8.44 11.74 6.89
N LEU A 77 -7.68 11.36 5.86
CA LEU A 77 -8.04 11.63 4.46
C LEU A 77 -9.35 10.96 4.06
N LEU A 78 -9.51 9.65 4.36
CA LEU A 78 -10.74 8.92 4.01
C LEU A 78 -11.96 9.46 4.74
N SER A 79 -11.80 9.91 5.99
CA SER A 79 -12.85 10.59 6.76
C SER A 79 -13.23 11.91 6.11
N TYR A 80 -12.26 12.76 5.73
CA TYR A 80 -12.50 14.00 5.00
C TYR A 80 -13.24 13.78 3.68
N LEU A 81 -12.95 12.66 2.98
CA LEU A 81 -13.59 12.31 1.71
C LEU A 81 -14.95 11.62 1.86
N ASN A 82 -15.43 11.41 3.11
CA ASN A 82 -16.64 10.65 3.43
C ASN A 82 -16.62 9.24 2.81
N ILE A 83 -15.46 8.56 2.86
CA ILE A 83 -15.31 7.18 2.42
C ILE A 83 -15.48 6.25 3.61
N GLU A 84 -16.63 5.61 3.73
CA GLU A 84 -16.91 4.66 4.83
C GLU A 84 -16.17 3.34 4.66
N LYS A 85 -16.26 2.74 3.46
CA LYS A 85 -15.57 1.49 3.13
C LYS A 85 -14.96 1.57 1.73
N CYS A 86 -13.79 0.94 1.53
CA CYS A 86 -13.11 0.91 0.24
C CYS A 86 -12.33 -0.40 0.01
N LEU A 87 -12.03 -0.68 -1.26
CA LEU A 87 -10.97 -1.62 -1.62
C LEU A 87 -9.63 -0.90 -1.56
N LEU A 88 -8.71 -1.38 -0.74
CA LEU A 88 -7.33 -0.91 -0.73
C LEU A 88 -6.49 -1.71 -1.74
N VAL A 89 -5.80 -1.01 -2.60
CA VAL A 89 -4.88 -1.57 -3.60
C VAL A 89 -3.48 -1.03 -3.32
N GLY A 90 -2.64 -1.85 -2.69
CA GLY A 90 -1.30 -1.46 -2.31
C GLY A 90 -0.22 -2.17 -3.12
N HIS A 91 0.88 -1.46 -3.37
CA HIS A 91 2.10 -2.02 -3.97
C HIS A 91 3.29 -1.80 -3.06
N SER A 92 4.07 -2.87 -2.77
CA SER A 92 5.26 -2.81 -1.91
C SER A 92 4.92 -2.18 -0.54
N ASP A 93 5.56 -1.08 -0.13
CA ASP A 93 5.19 -0.35 1.09
C ASP A 93 3.72 0.10 1.12
N GLY A 94 3.10 0.35 -0.03
CA GLY A 94 1.66 0.60 -0.10
C GLY A 94 0.82 -0.63 0.27
N ALA A 95 1.31 -1.85 0.00
CA ALA A 95 0.66 -3.07 0.48
C ALA A 95 0.86 -3.24 2.00
N ASN A 96 2.05 -2.91 2.52
CA ASN A 96 2.32 -2.88 3.96
C ASN A 96 1.39 -1.88 4.66
N LEU A 97 1.24 -0.68 4.08
CA LEU A 97 0.32 0.34 4.57
C LEU A 97 -1.14 -0.14 4.56
N ALA A 98 -1.59 -0.79 3.48
CA ALA A 98 -2.95 -1.33 3.41
C ALA A 98 -3.23 -2.36 4.50
N ILE A 99 -2.27 -3.27 4.77
CA ILE A 99 -2.39 -4.28 5.82
C ILE A 99 -2.34 -3.63 7.22
N LYS A 100 -1.44 -2.66 7.45
CA LYS A 100 -1.37 -1.93 8.72
C LYS A 100 -2.63 -1.10 8.96
N TYR A 101 -3.13 -0.44 7.93
CA TYR A 101 -4.39 0.30 8.00
C TYR A 101 -5.56 -0.64 8.38
N ALA A 102 -5.64 -1.81 7.74
CA ALA A 102 -6.66 -2.79 8.08
C ALA A 102 -6.55 -3.30 9.53
N ALA A 103 -5.34 -3.40 10.08
CA ALA A 103 -5.15 -3.80 11.48
C ALA A 103 -5.70 -2.76 12.46
N LEU A 104 -5.69 -1.48 12.09
CA LEU A 104 -6.15 -0.38 12.95
C LEU A 104 -7.62 0.01 12.69
N TYR A 105 -8.08 -0.09 11.43
CA TYR A 105 -9.35 0.46 10.96
C TYR A 105 -10.19 -0.58 10.18
N GLN A 106 -10.38 -1.78 10.72
CA GLN A 106 -11.04 -2.92 10.04
C GLN A 106 -12.41 -2.58 9.46
N ASN A 107 -13.20 -1.75 10.14
CA ASN A 107 -14.55 -1.39 9.73
C ASN A 107 -14.59 -0.59 8.41
N ARG A 108 -13.48 -0.01 8.00
CA ARG A 108 -13.33 0.75 6.74
C ARG A 108 -12.92 -0.10 5.55
N ILE A 109 -12.69 -1.40 5.77
CA ILE A 109 -12.19 -2.30 4.73
C ILE A 109 -13.34 -3.04 4.06
N ALA A 110 -13.42 -2.91 2.75
CA ALA A 110 -14.25 -3.76 1.90
C ALA A 110 -13.44 -4.90 1.24
N GLY A 111 -12.13 -4.72 1.08
CA GLY A 111 -11.20 -5.71 0.57
C GLY A 111 -9.78 -5.16 0.47
N ILE A 112 -8.79 -6.04 0.29
CA ILE A 112 -7.37 -5.68 0.12
C ILE A 112 -6.76 -6.44 -1.05
N LEU A 113 -6.15 -5.72 -1.99
CA LEU A 113 -5.21 -6.27 -2.96
C LEU A 113 -3.80 -5.83 -2.58
N ALA A 114 -3.06 -6.70 -1.92
CA ALA A 114 -1.68 -6.47 -1.48
C ALA A 114 -0.71 -7.05 -2.52
N ASN A 115 -0.11 -6.18 -3.33
CA ASN A 115 0.90 -6.60 -4.30
C ASN A 115 2.31 -6.41 -3.73
N SER A 116 3.04 -7.51 -3.61
CA SER A 116 4.47 -7.52 -3.26
C SER A 116 4.81 -6.81 -1.94
N GLY A 117 3.94 -6.96 -0.92
CA GLY A 117 4.18 -6.45 0.42
C GLY A 117 5.05 -7.38 1.28
N ASN A 118 5.73 -6.80 2.28
CA ASN A 118 6.50 -7.54 3.28
C ASN A 118 6.24 -6.97 4.67
N ILE A 119 5.35 -7.58 5.43
CA ILE A 119 4.99 -7.11 6.78
C ILE A 119 6.12 -7.22 7.81
N THR A 120 7.23 -7.89 7.45
CA THR A 120 8.47 -7.90 8.21
C THR A 120 9.67 -7.80 7.28
N PHE A 121 10.76 -7.20 7.75
CA PHE A 121 12.01 -7.09 6.99
C PHE A 121 12.57 -8.46 6.58
N LYS A 122 12.40 -9.48 7.42
CA LYS A 122 12.80 -10.87 7.12
C LYS A 122 12.03 -11.49 5.94
N GLY A 123 10.92 -10.90 5.52
CA GLY A 123 10.16 -11.30 4.32
C GLY A 123 10.87 -11.01 3.00
N LEU A 124 11.88 -10.15 2.99
CA LEU A 124 12.73 -9.90 1.82
C LEU A 124 13.73 -11.05 1.60
N LYS A 125 14.07 -11.32 0.34
CA LYS A 125 15.21 -12.15 -0.03
C LYS A 125 16.51 -11.45 0.40
N PHE A 126 17.60 -12.21 0.58
CA PHE A 126 18.85 -11.68 1.17
C PHE A 126 19.41 -10.47 0.42
N LEU A 127 19.65 -10.59 -0.89
CA LEU A 127 20.25 -9.49 -1.67
C LEU A 127 19.39 -8.23 -1.71
N PRO A 128 18.05 -8.31 -2.00
CA PRO A 128 17.18 -7.14 -1.88
C PRO A 128 17.13 -6.54 -0.48
N GLY A 129 17.09 -7.37 0.57
CA GLY A 129 17.11 -6.88 1.94
C GLY A 129 18.40 -6.13 2.28
N TYR A 130 19.54 -6.63 1.83
CA TYR A 130 20.82 -5.93 1.98
C TYR A 130 20.87 -4.60 1.21
N ALA A 131 20.30 -4.59 -0.02
CA ALA A 131 20.19 -3.36 -0.81
C ALA A 131 19.32 -2.30 -0.09
N CYS A 132 18.18 -2.68 0.47
CA CYS A 132 17.33 -1.79 1.28
C CYS A 132 18.07 -1.23 2.51
N TYR A 133 18.85 -2.07 3.17
CA TYR A 133 19.70 -1.61 4.29
C TYR A 133 20.72 -0.56 3.85
N LEU A 134 21.43 -0.83 2.76
CA LEU A 134 22.41 0.13 2.22
C LEU A 134 21.75 1.43 1.76
N GLU A 135 20.58 1.34 1.15
CA GLU A 135 19.79 2.50 0.72
C GLU A 135 19.39 3.37 1.92
N GLU A 136 18.90 2.77 2.99
CA GLU A 136 18.57 3.50 4.22
C GLU A 136 19.79 4.23 4.80
N VAL A 137 20.93 3.53 4.92
CA VAL A 137 22.18 4.11 5.42
C VAL A 137 22.63 5.26 4.53
N LEU A 138 22.61 5.06 3.21
CA LEU A 138 22.99 6.07 2.23
C LEU A 138 22.13 7.33 2.35
N TYR A 139 20.81 7.18 2.39
CA TYR A 139 19.92 8.35 2.50
C TYR A 139 20.04 9.06 3.84
N LYS A 140 20.26 8.35 4.95
CA LYS A 140 20.53 8.95 6.25
C LYS A 140 21.80 9.79 6.22
N THR A 141 22.89 9.25 5.66
CA THR A 141 24.16 9.93 5.57
C THR A 141 24.09 11.14 4.64
N LEU A 142 23.60 10.95 3.42
CA LEU A 142 23.49 12.05 2.44
C LEU A 142 22.46 13.11 2.86
N GLY A 143 21.41 12.72 3.59
CA GLY A 143 20.39 13.64 4.09
C GLY A 143 20.88 14.64 5.12
N ILE A 144 22.03 14.35 5.79
CA ILE A 144 22.71 15.29 6.70
C ILE A 144 23.34 16.44 5.90
N ILE A 145 23.96 16.11 4.75
CA ILE A 145 24.80 17.04 3.98
C ILE A 145 23.97 17.73 2.87
N PHE A 146 23.11 16.98 2.19
CA PHE A 146 22.38 17.44 1.01
C PHE A 146 20.87 17.55 1.27
N PRO A 147 20.27 18.76 1.18
CA PRO A 147 18.83 18.97 1.40
C PRO A 147 17.93 18.10 0.50
N PHE A 148 18.37 17.78 -0.71
CA PHE A 148 17.66 16.91 -1.66
C PHE A 148 17.39 15.51 -1.08
N PHE A 149 18.32 14.93 -0.33
CA PHE A 149 18.17 13.62 0.30
C PHE A 149 17.46 13.66 1.64
N LYS A 150 17.27 14.83 2.25
CA LYS A 150 16.62 14.99 3.56
C LYS A 150 15.21 14.38 3.62
N ARG A 151 14.46 14.50 2.54
CA ARG A 151 13.12 13.91 2.45
C ARG A 151 13.18 12.39 2.40
N ARG A 152 14.07 11.82 1.56
CA ARG A 152 14.27 10.37 1.45
C ARG A 152 14.79 9.77 2.75
N SER A 153 15.70 10.45 3.45
CA SER A 153 16.20 10.01 4.75
C SER A 153 15.11 9.92 5.83
N LYS A 154 14.05 10.74 5.72
CA LYS A 154 12.92 10.68 6.64
C LYS A 154 12.01 9.48 6.39
N VAL A 155 11.86 9.00 5.15
CA VAL A 155 10.99 7.87 4.81
C VAL A 155 11.73 6.53 4.72
N SER A 156 13.04 6.53 4.57
CA SER A 156 13.85 5.30 4.48
C SER A 156 13.71 4.32 5.65
N PRO A 157 13.40 4.72 6.90
CA PRO A 157 13.13 3.77 7.98
C PRO A 157 11.99 2.79 7.71
N LEU A 158 11.00 3.16 6.86
CA LEU A 158 9.91 2.27 6.47
C LEU A 158 10.40 0.99 5.77
N LEU A 159 11.54 1.06 5.03
CA LEU A 159 12.12 -0.09 4.34
C LEU A 159 12.43 -1.28 5.26
N ARG A 160 12.61 -1.02 6.56
CA ARG A 160 12.98 -2.02 7.57
C ARG A 160 12.00 -2.14 8.72
N GLU A 161 10.90 -1.41 8.68
CA GLU A 161 9.89 -1.47 9.73
C GLU A 161 9.11 -2.79 9.68
N ASP A 162 9.12 -3.52 10.77
CA ASP A 162 8.23 -4.67 10.99
C ASP A 162 6.86 -4.16 11.46
N LEU A 163 5.77 -4.59 10.82
CA LEU A 163 4.42 -4.10 11.15
C LEU A 163 3.91 -4.56 12.52
N ASN A 164 4.51 -5.60 13.11
CA ASN A 164 4.16 -6.16 14.41
C ASN A 164 2.65 -6.41 14.54
N ILE A 165 2.09 -7.18 13.61
CA ILE A 165 0.66 -7.54 13.59
C ILE A 165 0.48 -8.89 14.29
N PRO A 166 -0.27 -8.96 15.39
CA PRO A 166 -0.65 -10.22 16.04
C PRO A 166 -1.44 -11.12 15.07
N LYS A 167 -1.24 -12.44 15.13
CA LYS A 167 -1.88 -13.40 14.22
C LYS A 167 -3.41 -13.36 14.28
N GLU A 168 -3.95 -13.10 15.47
CA GLU A 168 -5.39 -13.03 15.74
C GLU A 168 -6.07 -11.74 15.26
N THR A 169 -5.28 -10.72 14.87
CA THR A 169 -5.80 -9.40 14.51
C THR A 169 -6.94 -9.47 13.49
N PHE A 170 -6.83 -10.34 12.50
CA PHE A 170 -7.80 -10.45 11.42
C PHE A 170 -8.75 -11.64 11.55
N SER A 171 -8.74 -12.36 12.67
CA SER A 171 -9.51 -13.61 12.87
C SER A 171 -11.03 -13.46 12.63
N LYS A 172 -11.57 -12.26 12.82
CA LYS A 172 -12.98 -11.91 12.62
C LYS A 172 -13.23 -11.11 11.33
N SER A 173 -12.22 -10.92 10.49
CA SER A 173 -12.40 -10.18 9.24
C SER A 173 -13.20 -11.01 8.23
N ASN A 174 -14.16 -10.36 7.55
CA ASN A 174 -15.07 -10.99 6.59
C ASN A 174 -14.91 -10.45 5.17
N TYR A 175 -13.87 -9.67 4.90
CA TYR A 175 -13.60 -9.09 3.60
C TYR A 175 -12.55 -9.91 2.83
N PRO A 176 -12.61 -9.92 1.48
CA PRO A 176 -11.65 -10.64 0.65
C PRO A 176 -10.27 -9.96 0.68
N VAL A 177 -9.23 -10.77 0.77
CA VAL A 177 -7.84 -10.32 0.66
C VAL A 177 -7.11 -11.14 -0.41
N ILE A 178 -6.45 -10.47 -1.34
CA ILE A 178 -5.54 -11.08 -2.30
C ILE A 178 -4.12 -10.59 -2.03
N VAL A 179 -3.22 -11.53 -1.76
CA VAL A 179 -1.77 -11.28 -1.73
C VAL A 179 -1.20 -11.75 -3.07
N LEU A 180 -0.76 -10.80 -3.88
CA LEU A 180 -0.31 -11.02 -5.26
C LEU A 180 1.19 -10.75 -5.38
N VAL A 181 1.94 -11.73 -5.88
CA VAL A 181 3.39 -11.61 -6.10
C VAL A 181 3.80 -12.22 -7.45
N GLY A 182 4.97 -11.83 -7.95
CA GLY A 182 5.61 -12.52 -9.07
C GLY A 182 6.50 -13.66 -8.59
N ASP A 183 6.71 -14.68 -9.41
CA ASP A 183 7.63 -15.79 -9.12
C ASP A 183 9.11 -15.34 -9.06
N HIS A 184 9.42 -14.18 -9.69
CA HIS A 184 10.72 -13.52 -9.62
C HIS A 184 10.72 -12.28 -8.70
N ASP A 185 9.79 -12.23 -7.71
CA ASP A 185 9.70 -11.12 -6.78
C ASP A 185 10.88 -11.11 -5.79
N MET A 186 11.17 -9.94 -5.23
CA MET A 186 12.14 -9.78 -4.14
C MET A 186 11.59 -10.27 -2.79
N ILE A 187 10.27 -10.44 -2.67
CA ILE A 187 9.62 -10.97 -1.48
C ILE A 187 9.73 -12.50 -1.49
N LYS A 188 9.99 -13.10 -0.34
CA LYS A 188 9.96 -14.55 -0.19
C LYS A 188 8.55 -15.08 -0.38
N ARG A 189 8.42 -16.16 -1.14
CA ARG A 189 7.13 -16.81 -1.43
C ARG A 189 6.39 -17.21 -0.16
N ASP A 190 7.09 -17.87 0.76
CA ASP A 190 6.50 -18.36 2.01
C ASP A 190 6.02 -17.21 2.91
N HIS A 191 6.73 -16.06 2.86
CA HIS A 191 6.29 -14.86 3.56
C HIS A 191 4.96 -14.32 3.00
N SER A 192 4.81 -14.32 1.68
CA SER A 192 3.56 -13.88 1.03
C SER A 192 2.40 -14.84 1.31
N ILE A 193 2.66 -16.14 1.40
CA ILE A 193 1.67 -17.14 1.83
C ILE A 193 1.26 -16.86 3.28
N ALA A 194 2.23 -16.67 4.19
CA ALA A 194 1.95 -16.37 5.58
C ALA A 194 1.14 -15.08 5.76
N ILE A 195 1.35 -14.06 4.91
CA ILE A 195 0.51 -12.85 4.92
C ILE A 195 -0.95 -13.19 4.54
N ALA A 196 -1.16 -14.00 3.50
CA ALA A 196 -2.51 -14.39 3.10
C ALA A 196 -3.23 -15.18 4.20
N GLU A 197 -2.52 -16.05 4.90
CA GLU A 197 -3.03 -16.89 6.00
C GLU A 197 -3.41 -16.10 7.27
N LEU A 198 -3.01 -14.83 7.40
CA LEU A 198 -3.51 -13.96 8.48
C LEU A 198 -5.01 -13.65 8.35
N PHE A 199 -5.57 -13.79 7.16
CA PHE A 199 -6.96 -13.42 6.85
C PHE A 199 -7.81 -14.66 6.57
N PRO A 200 -8.99 -14.84 7.22
CA PRO A 200 -9.88 -15.97 6.94
C PRO A 200 -10.27 -16.10 5.46
N HIS A 201 -10.39 -14.97 4.75
CA HIS A 201 -10.69 -14.92 3.31
C HIS A 201 -9.47 -14.45 2.49
N GLY A 202 -8.27 -14.77 2.97
CA GLY A 202 -7.01 -14.46 2.31
C GLY A 202 -6.68 -15.46 1.20
N LYS A 203 -6.26 -14.96 0.05
CA LYS A 203 -5.85 -15.75 -1.10
C LYS A 203 -4.47 -15.33 -1.57
N PHE A 204 -3.53 -16.28 -1.59
CA PHE A 204 -2.23 -16.10 -2.22
C PHE A 204 -2.31 -16.36 -3.73
N ILE A 205 -1.73 -15.49 -4.53
CA ILE A 205 -1.61 -15.64 -5.99
C ILE A 205 -0.18 -15.33 -6.42
N GLU A 206 0.44 -16.30 -7.10
CA GLU A 206 1.76 -16.14 -7.73
C GLU A 206 1.62 -16.01 -9.25
N ARG A 207 2.14 -14.92 -9.82
CA ARG A 207 2.15 -14.69 -11.27
C ARG A 207 3.45 -15.16 -11.88
N LYS A 208 3.35 -16.12 -12.81
CA LYS A 208 4.48 -16.63 -13.56
C LYS A 208 5.12 -15.57 -14.46
N ASN A 209 6.44 -15.61 -14.58
CA ASN A 209 7.26 -14.70 -15.38
C ASN A 209 7.08 -13.22 -14.98
N GLN A 210 6.75 -12.96 -13.72
CA GLN A 210 6.60 -11.60 -13.17
C GLN A 210 7.54 -11.39 -12.00
N GLY A 211 8.00 -10.14 -11.85
CA GLY A 211 8.74 -9.68 -10.67
C GLY A 211 7.88 -8.75 -9.82
N HIS A 212 8.55 -7.81 -9.15
CA HIS A 212 7.95 -6.91 -8.17
C HIS A 212 6.86 -5.97 -8.75
N ASN A 213 6.97 -5.57 -10.04
CA ASN A 213 6.19 -4.48 -10.63
C ASN A 213 4.98 -4.96 -11.46
N ILE A 214 4.17 -5.89 -10.96
CA ILE A 214 2.98 -6.42 -11.66
C ILE A 214 2.01 -5.29 -12.13
N PRO A 215 1.69 -4.24 -11.32
CA PRO A 215 0.81 -3.16 -11.74
C PRO A 215 1.23 -2.47 -13.04
N LYS A 216 2.54 -2.44 -13.32
CA LYS A 216 3.10 -1.85 -14.55
C LYS A 216 3.35 -2.87 -15.65
N LYS A 217 3.84 -4.07 -15.31
CA LYS A 217 4.31 -5.07 -16.28
C LYS A 217 3.18 -5.96 -16.80
N ASP A 218 2.24 -6.32 -15.91
CA ASP A 218 1.05 -7.12 -16.23
C ASP A 218 -0.24 -6.38 -15.82
N SER A 219 -0.35 -5.13 -16.28
CA SER A 219 -1.43 -4.22 -15.88
C SER A 219 -2.83 -4.74 -16.23
N ASN A 220 -2.98 -5.49 -17.33
CA ASN A 220 -4.25 -6.07 -17.72
C ASN A 220 -4.73 -7.11 -16.70
N TYR A 221 -3.86 -8.00 -16.24
CA TYR A 221 -4.18 -8.95 -15.20
C TYR A 221 -4.48 -8.24 -13.87
N PHE A 222 -3.67 -7.25 -13.51
CA PHE A 222 -3.85 -6.48 -12.29
C PHE A 222 -5.20 -5.76 -12.27
N ASN A 223 -5.56 -5.08 -13.35
CA ASN A 223 -6.85 -4.41 -13.51
C ASN A 223 -8.02 -5.38 -13.45
N LYS A 224 -7.91 -6.54 -14.13
CA LYS A 224 -8.92 -7.61 -14.07
C LYS A 224 -9.09 -8.16 -12.65
N THR A 225 -8.01 -8.28 -11.88
CA THR A 225 -8.05 -8.70 -10.48
C THR A 225 -8.82 -7.70 -9.62
N ILE A 226 -8.53 -6.40 -9.77
CA ILE A 226 -9.27 -5.33 -9.08
C ILE A 226 -10.76 -5.42 -9.41
N SER A 227 -11.12 -5.52 -10.70
CA SER A 227 -12.53 -5.58 -11.12
C SER A 227 -13.25 -6.80 -10.55
N LYS A 228 -12.61 -7.98 -10.55
CA LYS A 228 -13.18 -9.20 -9.94
C LYS A 228 -13.41 -9.03 -8.44
N MET A 229 -12.46 -8.39 -7.72
CA MET A 229 -12.62 -8.12 -6.29
C MET A 229 -13.79 -7.18 -6.02
N VAL A 230 -13.90 -6.08 -6.77
CA VAL A 230 -15.03 -5.14 -6.60
C VAL A 230 -16.36 -5.82 -6.89
N SER A 231 -16.46 -6.61 -7.98
CA SER A 231 -17.69 -7.36 -8.30
C SER A 231 -18.06 -8.33 -7.17
N TYR A 232 -17.09 -9.05 -6.60
CA TYR A 232 -17.32 -9.95 -5.48
C TYR A 232 -17.79 -9.18 -4.23
N ILE A 233 -17.13 -8.08 -3.88
CA ILE A 233 -17.51 -7.24 -2.72
C ILE A 233 -18.97 -6.76 -2.87
N GLN A 234 -19.33 -6.26 -4.05
CA GLN A 234 -20.69 -5.76 -4.30
C GLN A 234 -21.76 -6.87 -4.26
N SER A 235 -21.43 -8.10 -4.68
CA SER A 235 -22.36 -9.23 -4.58
C SER A 235 -22.58 -9.71 -3.15
N CYS A 236 -21.71 -9.39 -2.21
CA CYS A 236 -21.84 -9.74 -0.79
C CYS A 236 -22.57 -8.64 0.03
N THR A 237 -22.79 -7.46 -0.55
CA THR A 237 -23.39 -6.30 0.15
C THR A 237 -24.80 -5.93 -0.36
N GLY A 238 -25.26 -6.55 -1.44
CA GLY A 238 -26.63 -6.44 -1.97
C GLY A 238 -27.45 -7.63 -1.54
#